data_832b1cfe5b1ff7b7edb26b0de9236e09
#
_entry.id   832b1cfe5b1ff7b7edb26b0de9236e09
#
_cell.length_a   1.000
_cell.length_b   1.000
_cell.length_c   1.000
_cell.angle_alpha   90.00
_cell.angle_beta   90.00
_cell.angle_gamma   90.00
#
_symmetry.space_group_name_H-M   'P 1'
#
loop_
_entity.id
_entity.type
_entity.pdbx_description
1 polymer ?
#
loop_
_entity_poly.entity_id
_entity_poly.type
_entity_poly.pdbx_seq_one_letter_code
_entity_poly.pdbx_strand_id
1 'polypeptide(L)'
;MKLLITSFVAMLGILVGLRSVINKVHKLPELDLQKWWGSGSRPEEQDESIRPFKIDFNDSMISDLKQRIKNRRRLTKPLEGIQSEYGMNTIYLEKILTYWVDKYDFKKRVELLNRFPHYKTKIQGLDLHYIHVKPKANNGIEVLPLLMLHGWPSSSKEFDKVIPMLTTPKEGYNFVFEVVAADLPGYGFSEGTNKPGLNPVQIGIMMRNLMLRLGHKKFYIQAGDWGSQCATHMTTLFPENILGYHNNMPISSRLISHFKLVIGSLFPSLIDSDRPERVYPLKNHFKYLLRESGYFHIQSTKPDTIGVALTDSPSGLAAYIMEKMAICSNRDQLDTPHGGLANLDIDDVLDTVTITWMNECIVTSMRLYFRQINLLNHYFIFNFSIPTDVPMAAVKFLYEVTYQPDWILRDKFRNLVRSTSYNFGGHFAALHTPEVLADDVFASVKEFIKFHSTSKYKSTYLRYPHSNLICSCQSALKFRARIAHS
;
A
#
# COMPACT_ATOMS: atom_id res chain seq x y z
N MET A 1 39.98 26.79 -24.03
CA MET A 1 38.93 26.70 -25.06
C MET A 1 38.69 25.26 -25.51
N LYS A 2 39.69 24.48 -25.98
CA LYS A 2 39.48 23.06 -26.39
C LYS A 2 38.89 22.18 -25.27
N LEU A 3 39.39 22.27 -24.03
CA LEU A 3 38.90 21.47 -22.90
C LEU A 3 37.43 21.74 -22.54
N LEU A 4 37.01 23.03 -22.60
CA LEU A 4 35.64 23.45 -22.38
C LEU A 4 34.69 22.93 -23.47
N ILE A 5 35.14 22.96 -24.73
CA ILE A 5 34.36 22.42 -25.87
C ILE A 5 34.23 20.91 -25.76
N THR A 6 35.30 20.18 -25.39
CA THR A 6 35.27 18.74 -25.23
C THR A 6 34.34 18.32 -24.06
N SER A 7 34.39 19.06 -22.94
CA SER A 7 33.50 18.83 -21.80
C SER A 7 32.03 19.10 -22.15
N PHE A 8 31.77 20.17 -22.93
CA PHE A 8 30.41 20.50 -23.39
C PHE A 8 29.86 19.44 -24.35
N VAL A 9 30.68 18.98 -25.32
CA VAL A 9 30.30 17.92 -26.27
C VAL A 9 30.05 16.60 -25.55
N ALA A 10 30.90 16.23 -24.57
CA ALA A 10 30.70 15.04 -23.74
C ALA A 10 29.40 15.14 -22.92
N MET A 11 29.14 16.30 -22.33
CA MET A 11 27.90 16.54 -21.57
C MET A 11 26.65 16.49 -22.47
N LEU A 12 26.75 17.06 -23.70
CA LEU A 12 25.66 16.97 -24.69
C LEU A 12 25.43 15.53 -25.14
N GLY A 13 26.47 14.75 -25.37
CA GLY A 13 26.41 13.33 -25.71
C GLY A 13 25.74 12.50 -24.59
N ILE A 14 26.12 12.79 -23.34
CA ILE A 14 25.48 12.17 -22.17
C ILE A 14 24.00 12.57 -22.09
N LEU A 15 23.65 13.82 -22.31
CA LEU A 15 22.26 14.30 -22.29
C LEU A 15 21.41 13.66 -23.41
N VAL A 16 21.95 13.53 -24.60
CA VAL A 16 21.29 12.87 -25.75
C VAL A 16 21.15 11.38 -25.49
N GLY A 17 22.17 10.72 -24.96
CA GLY A 17 22.12 9.31 -24.54
C GLY A 17 21.08 9.07 -23.45
N LEU A 18 21.07 9.90 -22.40
CA LEU A 18 20.06 9.89 -21.35
C LEU A 18 18.64 10.11 -21.89
N ARG A 19 18.48 11.10 -22.80
CA ARG A 19 17.18 11.36 -23.44
C ARG A 19 16.71 10.16 -24.26
N SER A 20 17.60 9.47 -24.96
CA SER A 20 17.29 8.24 -25.72
C SER A 20 16.86 7.10 -24.81
N VAL A 21 17.53 6.91 -23.66
CA VAL A 21 17.17 5.91 -22.65
C VAL A 21 15.86 6.25 -21.95
N ILE A 22 15.66 7.53 -21.62
CA ILE A 22 14.44 8.03 -20.95
C ILE A 22 13.21 7.92 -21.86
N ASN A 23 13.39 8.18 -23.18
CA ASN A 23 12.31 8.18 -24.17
C ASN A 23 12.09 6.81 -24.83
N LYS A 24 12.84 5.78 -24.46
CA LYS A 24 12.50 4.42 -24.91
C LYS A 24 11.04 4.13 -24.55
N VAL A 25 10.23 3.91 -25.59
CA VAL A 25 8.86 3.39 -25.42
C VAL A 25 9.00 1.99 -24.81
N HIS A 26 8.80 1.91 -23.50
CA HIS A 26 8.79 0.62 -22.83
C HIS A 26 7.50 -0.12 -23.23
N LYS A 27 7.63 -1.22 -23.96
CA LYS A 27 6.50 -2.16 -24.13
C LYS A 27 6.12 -2.66 -22.73
N LEU A 28 4.82 -2.68 -22.44
CA LEU A 28 4.32 -3.36 -21.24
C LEU A 28 4.74 -4.84 -21.32
N PRO A 29 5.22 -5.42 -20.22
CA PRO A 29 5.55 -6.84 -20.19
C PRO A 29 4.28 -7.67 -20.41
N GLU A 30 4.41 -8.82 -21.08
CA GLU A 30 3.35 -9.82 -21.08
C GLU A 30 3.14 -10.32 -19.65
N LEU A 31 1.92 -10.16 -19.14
CA LEU A 31 1.54 -10.56 -17.79
C LEU A 31 0.48 -11.64 -17.88
N ASP A 32 0.66 -12.70 -17.13
CA ASP A 32 -0.40 -13.66 -16.89
C ASP A 32 -1.39 -13.06 -15.86
N LEU A 33 -2.48 -12.48 -16.39
CA LEU A 33 -3.53 -11.85 -15.60
C LEU A 33 -4.36 -12.85 -14.78
N GLN A 34 -4.15 -14.14 -15.00
CA GLN A 34 -4.84 -15.24 -14.33
C GLN A 34 -3.87 -16.20 -13.65
N LYS A 35 -2.65 -15.74 -13.36
CA LYS A 35 -1.64 -16.54 -12.69
C LYS A 35 -2.17 -17.12 -11.39
N TRP A 36 -2.04 -18.46 -11.24
CA TRP A 36 -2.58 -19.16 -10.08
C TRP A 36 -1.65 -19.12 -8.88
N TRP A 37 -2.14 -18.59 -7.76
CA TRP A 37 -1.40 -18.44 -6.51
C TRP A 37 -1.82 -19.41 -5.41
N GLY A 38 -2.98 -20.07 -5.57
CA GLY A 38 -3.45 -21.11 -4.66
C GLY A 38 -2.61 -22.39 -4.76
N SER A 39 -2.81 -23.30 -3.81
CA SER A 39 -2.13 -24.59 -3.76
C SER A 39 -2.44 -25.43 -5.02
N GLY A 40 -1.51 -26.27 -5.43
CA GLY A 40 -1.65 -27.15 -6.59
C GLY A 40 -1.74 -26.41 -7.95
N SER A 41 -2.33 -27.08 -8.94
CA SER A 41 -2.62 -26.53 -10.25
C SER A 41 -3.95 -25.76 -10.26
N ARG A 42 -4.11 -24.87 -11.25
CA ARG A 42 -5.37 -24.15 -11.45
C ARG A 42 -6.47 -25.14 -11.84
N PRO A 43 -7.62 -25.20 -11.12
CA PRO A 43 -8.74 -26.04 -11.51
C PRO A 43 -9.44 -25.50 -12.75
N GLU A 44 -10.16 -26.34 -13.48
CA GLU A 44 -10.95 -25.96 -14.67
C GLU A 44 -12.07 -24.99 -14.27
N GLU A 45 -12.81 -25.32 -13.21
CA GLU A 45 -13.83 -24.46 -12.63
C GLU A 45 -13.28 -23.78 -11.37
N GLN A 46 -13.45 -22.46 -11.27
CA GLN A 46 -13.05 -21.68 -10.12
C GLN A 46 -14.28 -21.27 -9.32
N ASP A 47 -14.15 -21.36 -8.00
CA ASP A 47 -15.16 -20.79 -7.09
C ASP A 47 -15.10 -19.26 -7.21
N GLU A 48 -16.16 -18.69 -7.79
CA GLU A 48 -16.36 -17.26 -7.92
C GLU A 48 -17.31 -16.66 -6.89
N SER A 49 -17.75 -17.46 -5.93
CA SER A 49 -18.72 -17.05 -4.92
C SER A 49 -18.17 -15.91 -4.04
N ILE A 50 -19.07 -15.01 -3.67
CA ILE A 50 -18.84 -13.98 -2.67
C ILE A 50 -19.52 -14.48 -1.39
N ARG A 51 -18.71 -14.76 -0.37
CA ARG A 51 -19.16 -15.38 0.88
C ARG A 51 -19.11 -14.36 2.01
N PRO A 52 -20.21 -14.15 2.77
CA PRO A 52 -20.14 -13.38 4.01
C PRO A 52 -19.07 -13.97 4.94
N PHE A 53 -18.36 -13.10 5.60
CA PHE A 53 -17.34 -13.47 6.57
C PHE A 53 -17.59 -12.75 7.89
N LYS A 54 -17.34 -13.40 9.00
CA LYS A 54 -17.44 -12.82 10.34
C LYS A 54 -16.14 -13.09 11.08
N ILE A 55 -15.58 -12.02 11.64
CA ILE A 55 -14.39 -12.12 12.48
C ILE A 55 -14.80 -12.76 13.80
N ASP A 56 -14.05 -13.77 14.21
CA ASP A 56 -14.21 -14.45 15.50
C ASP A 56 -12.83 -14.83 16.06
N PHE A 57 -12.59 -14.49 17.32
CA PHE A 57 -11.43 -14.94 18.09
C PHE A 57 -11.97 -15.81 19.23
N ASN A 58 -11.86 -17.11 19.08
CA ASN A 58 -12.39 -18.03 20.07
C ASN A 58 -11.61 -17.97 21.40
N ASP A 59 -12.24 -18.41 22.47
CA ASP A 59 -11.69 -18.34 23.84
C ASP A 59 -10.36 -19.08 23.99
N SER A 60 -10.12 -20.14 23.23
CA SER A 60 -8.85 -20.88 23.28
C SER A 60 -7.70 -20.07 22.70
N MET A 61 -7.92 -19.35 21.59
CA MET A 61 -6.91 -18.47 20.99
C MET A 61 -6.57 -17.29 21.93
N ILE A 62 -7.60 -16.68 22.54
CA ILE A 62 -7.43 -15.60 23.51
C ILE A 62 -6.70 -16.09 24.76
N SER A 63 -7.03 -17.30 25.24
CA SER A 63 -6.38 -17.91 26.40
C SER A 63 -4.91 -18.20 26.13
N ASP A 64 -4.58 -18.80 24.98
CA ASP A 64 -3.20 -19.06 24.56
C ASP A 64 -2.37 -17.76 24.49
N LEU A 65 -2.89 -16.74 23.82
CA LEU A 65 -2.26 -15.41 23.77
C LEU A 65 -1.94 -14.87 25.17
N LYS A 66 -2.94 -14.84 26.05
CA LYS A 66 -2.78 -14.34 27.43
C LYS A 66 -1.77 -15.15 28.21
N GLN A 67 -1.79 -16.49 28.07
CA GLN A 67 -0.85 -17.38 28.76
C GLN A 67 0.58 -17.16 28.27
N ARG A 68 0.81 -17.06 26.97
CA ARG A 68 2.14 -16.76 26.38
C ARG A 68 2.69 -15.42 26.87
N ILE A 69 1.85 -14.38 26.94
CA ILE A 69 2.26 -13.08 27.50
C ILE A 69 2.63 -13.21 28.98
N LYS A 70 1.83 -13.92 29.78
CA LYS A 70 2.11 -14.12 31.23
C LYS A 70 3.37 -14.96 31.47
N ASN A 71 3.60 -15.97 30.66
CA ASN A 71 4.75 -16.90 30.80
C ASN A 71 6.00 -16.43 30.08
N ARG A 72 6.02 -15.22 29.50
CA ARG A 72 7.19 -14.69 28.80
C ARG A 72 8.39 -14.57 29.74
N ARG A 73 9.58 -14.63 29.17
CA ARG A 73 10.80 -14.26 29.89
C ARG A 73 10.76 -12.78 30.29
N ARG A 74 11.46 -12.47 31.39
CA ARG A 74 11.64 -11.07 31.80
C ARG A 74 12.30 -10.27 30.68
N LEU A 75 11.71 -9.11 30.34
CA LEU A 75 12.28 -8.20 29.35
C LEU A 75 13.50 -7.48 29.93
N THR A 76 14.53 -7.32 29.12
CA THR A 76 15.70 -6.51 29.47
C THR A 76 15.30 -5.04 29.55
N LYS A 77 15.67 -4.35 30.62
CA LYS A 77 15.41 -2.92 30.76
C LYS A 77 16.17 -2.11 29.71
N PRO A 78 15.63 -0.95 29.27
CA PRO A 78 16.40 -0.01 28.46
C PRO A 78 17.70 0.40 29.14
N LEU A 79 18.68 0.85 28.35
CA LEU A 79 19.90 1.46 28.89
C LEU A 79 19.53 2.76 29.64
N GLU A 80 20.36 3.14 30.60
CA GLU A 80 20.17 4.36 31.39
C GLU A 80 20.17 5.59 30.46
N GLY A 81 19.17 6.47 30.64
CA GLY A 81 18.99 7.65 29.80
C GLY A 81 18.46 7.38 28.39
N ILE A 82 18.36 6.11 27.96
CA ILE A 82 17.80 5.73 26.65
C ILE A 82 16.31 5.43 26.78
N GLN A 83 15.50 6.10 25.97
CA GLN A 83 14.05 5.90 25.94
C GLN A 83 13.68 4.93 24.81
N SER A 84 13.31 5.46 23.63
CA SER A 84 12.90 4.65 22.47
C SER A 84 13.90 4.71 21.30
N GLU A 85 15.07 5.33 21.49
CA GLU A 85 16.08 5.48 20.43
C GLU A 85 16.66 4.11 19.96
N TYR A 86 16.74 3.13 20.88
CA TYR A 86 17.21 1.78 20.54
C TYR A 86 16.08 0.82 20.16
N GLY A 87 14.89 1.35 19.91
CA GLY A 87 13.68 0.59 19.56
C GLY A 87 12.63 0.64 20.66
N MET A 88 11.75 -0.36 20.71
CA MET A 88 10.65 -0.41 21.67
C MET A 88 11.13 -0.40 23.12
N ASN A 89 10.76 0.66 23.87
CA ASN A 89 11.04 0.77 25.29
C ASN A 89 10.35 -0.34 26.08
N THR A 90 11.11 -1.24 26.70
CA THR A 90 10.57 -2.44 27.33
C THR A 90 9.80 -2.16 28.63
N ILE A 91 10.07 -1.03 29.31
CA ILE A 91 9.25 -0.61 30.46
C ILE A 91 7.87 -0.16 30.00
N TYR A 92 7.80 0.54 28.87
CA TYR A 92 6.53 0.94 28.27
C TYR A 92 5.79 -0.27 27.69
N LEU A 93 6.49 -1.17 27.01
CA LEU A 93 5.95 -2.42 26.49
C LEU A 93 5.31 -3.28 27.61
N GLU A 94 5.94 -3.40 28.79
CA GLU A 94 5.37 -4.11 29.93
C GLU A 94 3.99 -3.58 30.32
N LYS A 95 3.80 -2.27 30.30
CA LYS A 95 2.49 -1.65 30.58
C LYS A 95 1.45 -2.01 29.53
N ILE A 96 1.85 -2.01 28.24
CA ILE A 96 0.96 -2.37 27.15
C ILE A 96 0.61 -3.85 27.20
N LEU A 97 1.57 -4.74 27.46
CA LEU A 97 1.32 -6.17 27.59
C LEU A 97 0.38 -6.51 28.76
N THR A 98 0.53 -5.79 29.88
CA THR A 98 -0.39 -5.90 31.02
C THR A 98 -1.79 -5.42 30.63
N TYR A 99 -1.88 -4.29 29.95
CA TYR A 99 -3.16 -3.78 29.44
C TYR A 99 -3.81 -4.77 28.46
N TRP A 100 -3.06 -5.36 27.55
CA TRP A 100 -3.56 -6.32 26.55
C TRP A 100 -4.14 -7.59 27.20
N VAL A 101 -3.52 -8.07 28.29
CA VAL A 101 -4.00 -9.24 29.04
C VAL A 101 -5.21 -8.92 29.89
N ASP A 102 -5.18 -7.78 30.64
CA ASP A 102 -6.09 -7.54 31.75
C ASP A 102 -7.26 -6.60 31.41
N LYS A 103 -7.08 -5.69 30.44
CA LYS A 103 -8.04 -4.61 30.16
C LYS A 103 -8.56 -4.59 28.74
N TYR A 104 -7.77 -5.08 27.75
CA TYR A 104 -8.23 -5.13 26.36
C TYR A 104 -9.39 -6.08 26.22
N ASP A 105 -10.56 -5.53 25.86
CA ASP A 105 -11.82 -6.28 25.77
C ASP A 105 -11.95 -6.92 24.37
N PHE A 106 -11.43 -8.15 24.25
CA PHE A 106 -11.45 -8.91 22.99
C PHE A 106 -12.87 -9.04 22.41
N LYS A 107 -13.89 -9.26 23.24
CA LYS A 107 -15.28 -9.42 22.78
C LYS A 107 -15.80 -8.12 22.18
N LYS A 108 -15.65 -7.01 22.89
CA LYS A 108 -16.04 -5.68 22.41
C LYS A 108 -15.28 -5.32 21.14
N ARG A 109 -13.97 -5.63 21.05
CA ARG A 109 -13.18 -5.35 19.84
C ARG A 109 -13.65 -6.18 18.65
N VAL A 110 -13.98 -7.46 18.83
CA VAL A 110 -14.59 -8.31 17.78
C VAL A 110 -15.93 -7.73 17.33
N GLU A 111 -16.78 -7.24 18.24
CA GLU A 111 -18.03 -6.56 17.88
C GLU A 111 -17.77 -5.31 17.03
N LEU A 112 -16.78 -4.49 17.41
CA LEU A 112 -16.38 -3.29 16.65
C LEU A 112 -15.79 -3.63 15.29
N LEU A 113 -14.96 -4.65 15.19
CA LEU A 113 -14.40 -5.13 13.93
C LEU A 113 -15.49 -5.62 12.97
N ASN A 114 -16.55 -6.27 13.49
CA ASN A 114 -17.67 -6.74 12.69
C ASN A 114 -18.77 -5.69 12.42
N ARG A 115 -18.55 -4.41 12.74
CA ARG A 115 -19.56 -3.37 12.52
C ARG A 115 -19.88 -3.10 11.06
N PHE A 116 -18.97 -3.47 10.16
CA PHE A 116 -19.17 -3.42 8.72
C PHE A 116 -19.38 -4.80 8.14
N PRO A 117 -19.99 -4.93 6.96
CA PRO A 117 -20.07 -6.20 6.25
C PRO A 117 -18.69 -6.66 5.74
N HIS A 118 -18.29 -7.86 6.10
CA HIS A 118 -17.08 -8.52 5.65
C HIS A 118 -17.40 -9.66 4.69
N TYR A 119 -16.54 -9.85 3.71
CA TYR A 119 -16.68 -10.89 2.70
C TYR A 119 -15.36 -11.56 2.39
N LYS A 120 -15.44 -12.78 1.85
CA LYS A 120 -14.32 -13.46 1.19
C LYS A 120 -14.74 -13.90 -0.20
N THR A 121 -13.82 -13.82 -1.15
CA THR A 121 -13.97 -14.41 -2.49
C THR A 121 -12.63 -14.91 -3.00
N LYS A 122 -12.65 -15.96 -3.82
CA LYS A 122 -11.43 -16.55 -4.36
C LYS A 122 -10.97 -15.82 -5.61
N ILE A 123 -9.80 -15.21 -5.54
CA ILE A 123 -9.13 -14.53 -6.68
C ILE A 123 -7.80 -15.22 -6.96
N GLN A 124 -7.66 -15.75 -8.16
CA GLN A 124 -6.43 -16.44 -8.59
C GLN A 124 -5.95 -17.52 -7.61
N GLY A 125 -6.89 -18.18 -6.94
CA GLY A 125 -6.66 -19.30 -6.03
C GLY A 125 -6.46 -18.94 -4.56
N LEU A 126 -6.51 -17.67 -4.18
CA LEU A 126 -6.45 -17.23 -2.79
C LEU A 126 -7.78 -16.65 -2.34
N ASP A 127 -8.20 -16.98 -1.13
CA ASP A 127 -9.35 -16.35 -0.50
C ASP A 127 -8.98 -14.95 -0.02
N LEU A 128 -9.47 -13.94 -0.75
CA LEU A 128 -9.28 -12.53 -0.38
C LEU A 128 -10.42 -12.06 0.50
N HIS A 129 -10.05 -11.50 1.62
CA HIS A 129 -10.95 -10.82 2.54
C HIS A 129 -11.05 -9.34 2.19
N TYR A 130 -12.24 -8.78 2.35
CA TYR A 130 -12.49 -7.35 2.19
C TYR A 130 -13.73 -6.91 2.98
N ILE A 131 -13.70 -5.64 3.40
CA ILE A 131 -14.86 -4.90 3.90
C ILE A 131 -15.55 -4.27 2.69
N HIS A 132 -16.88 -4.40 2.58
CA HIS A 132 -17.63 -3.79 1.49
C HIS A 132 -18.83 -3.02 2.06
N VAL A 133 -18.77 -1.69 1.95
CA VAL A 133 -19.80 -0.81 2.48
C VAL A 133 -20.43 0.00 1.34
N LYS A 134 -21.73 -0.25 1.14
CA LYS A 134 -22.55 0.52 0.20
C LYS A 134 -23.24 1.66 0.96
N PRO A 135 -23.11 2.90 0.49
CA PRO A 135 -23.74 4.03 1.15
C PRO A 135 -25.25 3.97 0.97
N LYS A 136 -25.98 4.51 1.95
CA LYS A 136 -27.39 4.84 1.78
C LYS A 136 -27.47 6.19 1.06
N ALA A 137 -27.41 6.17 -0.26
CA ALA A 137 -27.51 7.40 -1.05
C ALA A 137 -28.97 7.83 -1.20
N ASN A 138 -29.24 9.11 -1.00
CA ASN A 138 -30.52 9.74 -1.34
C ASN A 138 -30.57 10.05 -2.85
N ASN A 139 -31.78 10.23 -3.41
CA ASN A 139 -31.95 10.58 -4.81
C ASN A 139 -31.10 11.80 -5.21
N GLY A 140 -30.29 11.64 -6.27
CA GLY A 140 -29.46 12.71 -6.83
C GLY A 140 -27.99 12.72 -6.38
N ILE A 141 -27.58 11.84 -5.45
CA ILE A 141 -26.17 11.69 -5.06
C ILE A 141 -25.57 10.49 -5.83
N GLU A 142 -24.47 10.72 -6.55
CA GLU A 142 -23.78 9.69 -7.29
C GLU A 142 -22.95 8.78 -6.34
N VAL A 143 -23.03 7.46 -6.53
CA VAL A 143 -22.24 6.49 -5.77
C VAL A 143 -21.03 6.09 -6.57
N LEU A 144 -19.83 6.39 -6.06
CA LEU A 144 -18.56 6.16 -6.73
C LEU A 144 -17.83 4.99 -6.08
N PRO A 145 -17.39 3.96 -6.85
CA PRO A 145 -16.63 2.85 -6.29
C PRO A 145 -15.22 3.27 -5.93
N LEU A 146 -14.83 3.02 -4.67
CA LEU A 146 -13.53 3.33 -4.11
C LEU A 146 -12.88 2.07 -3.55
N LEU A 147 -11.74 1.67 -4.12
CA LEU A 147 -10.86 0.64 -3.58
C LEU A 147 -9.87 1.28 -2.59
N MET A 148 -9.79 0.74 -1.37
CA MET A 148 -8.83 1.17 -0.35
C MET A 148 -7.83 0.06 -0.06
N LEU A 149 -6.53 0.38 -0.11
CA LEU A 149 -5.42 -0.58 0.06
C LEU A 149 -4.45 -0.12 1.14
N HIS A 150 -4.29 -0.96 2.15
CA HIS A 150 -3.35 -0.79 3.26
C HIS A 150 -1.95 -1.32 2.91
N GLY A 151 -1.05 -1.32 3.89
CA GLY A 151 0.26 -1.95 3.81
C GLY A 151 0.69 -2.65 5.10
N TRP A 152 2.00 -2.73 5.33
CA TRP A 152 2.57 -3.39 6.50
C TRP A 152 2.78 -2.39 7.66
N PRO A 153 2.48 -2.76 8.90
CA PRO A 153 1.98 -4.05 9.39
C PRO A 153 0.46 -4.14 9.50
N SER A 154 -0.26 -3.34 8.75
CA SER A 154 -1.70 -3.12 8.88
C SER A 154 -2.57 -4.16 8.13
N SER A 155 -3.88 -3.91 8.12
CA SER A 155 -4.92 -4.64 7.42
C SER A 155 -6.04 -3.68 7.02
N SER A 156 -7.13 -4.19 6.42
CA SER A 156 -8.35 -3.40 6.12
C SER A 156 -8.93 -2.69 7.34
N LYS A 157 -8.64 -3.18 8.55
CA LYS A 157 -8.99 -2.54 9.82
C LYS A 157 -8.47 -1.10 9.93
N GLU A 158 -7.37 -0.77 9.27
CA GLU A 158 -6.81 0.59 9.26
C GLU A 158 -7.86 1.65 8.85
N PHE A 159 -8.80 1.27 7.99
CA PHE A 159 -9.80 2.16 7.43
C PHE A 159 -11.09 2.29 8.25
N ASP A 160 -11.20 1.62 9.38
CA ASP A 160 -12.40 1.56 10.20
C ASP A 160 -12.99 2.93 10.55
N LYS A 161 -12.13 3.91 10.86
CA LYS A 161 -12.54 5.27 11.21
C LYS A 161 -12.94 6.09 9.99
N VAL A 162 -12.35 5.82 8.84
CA VAL A 162 -12.53 6.58 7.60
C VAL A 162 -13.75 6.11 6.80
N ILE A 163 -14.06 4.81 6.83
CA ILE A 163 -15.18 4.23 6.08
C ILE A 163 -16.50 4.97 6.33
N PRO A 164 -16.94 5.25 7.58
CA PRO A 164 -18.20 5.97 7.81
C PRO A 164 -18.21 7.37 7.19
N MET A 165 -17.06 8.05 7.20
CA MET A 165 -16.93 9.40 6.64
C MET A 165 -17.05 9.39 5.12
N LEU A 166 -16.48 8.38 4.47
CA LEU A 166 -16.52 8.22 3.01
C LEU A 166 -17.86 7.71 2.50
N THR A 167 -18.58 6.92 3.30
CA THR A 167 -19.86 6.31 2.92
C THR A 167 -21.08 7.13 3.35
N THR A 168 -20.87 8.30 3.94
CA THR A 168 -21.91 9.26 4.33
C THR A 168 -21.85 10.48 3.40
N PRO A 169 -22.99 10.94 2.86
CA PRO A 169 -23.04 12.16 2.06
C PRO A 169 -22.43 13.35 2.79
N LYS A 170 -21.58 14.09 2.08
CA LYS A 170 -20.86 15.25 2.62
C LYS A 170 -21.30 16.52 1.94
N GLU A 171 -21.56 17.58 2.72
CA GLU A 171 -21.92 18.90 2.21
C GLU A 171 -20.87 19.43 1.21
N GLY A 172 -21.36 20.02 0.10
CA GLY A 172 -20.51 20.54 -0.98
C GLY A 172 -20.04 19.49 -1.99
N TYR A 173 -20.53 18.24 -1.88
CA TYR A 173 -20.27 17.16 -2.82
C TYR A 173 -21.57 16.50 -3.28
N ASN A 174 -21.69 16.24 -4.58
CA ASN A 174 -22.81 15.54 -5.20
C ASN A 174 -22.57 14.03 -5.38
N PHE A 175 -21.55 13.49 -4.70
CA PHE A 175 -21.19 12.08 -4.71
C PHE A 175 -20.82 11.58 -3.32
N VAL A 176 -20.86 10.26 -3.18
CA VAL A 176 -20.47 9.51 -1.98
C VAL A 176 -19.79 8.21 -2.44
N PHE A 177 -19.08 7.52 -1.55
CA PHE A 177 -18.33 6.34 -1.95
C PHE A 177 -19.01 5.02 -1.57
N GLU A 178 -19.01 4.06 -2.49
CA GLU A 178 -19.09 2.65 -2.21
C GLU A 178 -17.66 2.17 -1.94
N VAL A 179 -17.37 1.77 -0.70
CA VAL A 179 -16.02 1.45 -0.26
C VAL A 179 -15.79 -0.04 -0.28
N VAL A 180 -14.70 -0.46 -0.94
CA VAL A 180 -14.10 -1.80 -0.87
C VAL A 180 -12.73 -1.67 -0.23
N ALA A 181 -12.59 -2.02 1.05
CA ALA A 181 -11.31 -2.03 1.76
C ALA A 181 -10.80 -3.47 1.84
N ALA A 182 -9.80 -3.80 1.03
CA ALA A 182 -9.31 -5.16 0.87
C ALA A 182 -8.07 -5.43 1.71
N ASP A 183 -8.00 -6.61 2.35
CA ASP A 183 -6.74 -7.14 2.87
C ASP A 183 -5.87 -7.63 1.74
N LEU A 184 -4.60 -7.18 1.71
CA LEU A 184 -3.63 -7.70 0.75
C LEU A 184 -3.41 -9.20 0.97
N PRO A 185 -3.09 -10.00 -0.08
CA PRO A 185 -2.80 -11.41 0.08
C PRO A 185 -1.72 -11.67 1.14
N GLY A 186 -2.01 -12.53 2.11
CA GLY A 186 -1.12 -12.84 3.22
C GLY A 186 -1.14 -11.85 4.38
N TYR A 187 -2.09 -10.90 4.38
CA TYR A 187 -2.33 -9.93 5.44
C TYR A 187 -3.73 -10.10 6.03
N GLY A 188 -3.92 -9.66 7.25
CA GLY A 188 -5.21 -9.62 7.91
C GLY A 188 -5.93 -10.97 7.86
N PHE A 189 -7.07 -11.00 7.20
CA PHE A 189 -7.89 -12.21 7.03
C PHE A 189 -7.81 -12.83 5.62
N SER A 190 -6.97 -12.27 4.74
CA SER A 190 -6.70 -12.82 3.40
C SER A 190 -5.71 -13.96 3.44
N GLU A 191 -5.96 -14.98 2.62
CA GLU A 191 -5.07 -16.13 2.47
C GLU A 191 -3.71 -15.71 1.88
N GLY A 192 -2.62 -16.28 2.40
CA GLY A 192 -1.28 -16.14 1.86
C GLY A 192 -0.96 -17.26 0.86
N THR A 193 -0.08 -16.97 -0.10
CA THR A 193 0.41 -17.98 -1.03
C THR A 193 1.58 -18.77 -0.47
N ASN A 194 1.68 -20.05 -0.86
CA ASN A 194 2.87 -20.87 -0.67
C ASN A 194 3.80 -20.86 -1.91
N LYS A 195 3.42 -20.13 -2.97
CA LYS A 195 4.21 -20.03 -4.20
C LYS A 195 5.11 -18.81 -4.20
N PRO A 196 6.37 -18.94 -4.64
CA PRO A 196 7.28 -17.80 -4.71
C PRO A 196 6.88 -16.83 -5.83
N GLY A 197 7.16 -15.54 -5.63
CA GLY A 197 7.08 -14.52 -6.68
C GLY A 197 5.83 -13.64 -6.63
N LEU A 198 4.95 -13.78 -5.64
CA LEU A 198 3.89 -12.83 -5.40
C LEU A 198 4.53 -11.48 -5.01
N ASN A 199 4.25 -10.45 -5.78
CA ASN A 199 4.85 -9.12 -5.67
C ASN A 199 3.78 -8.03 -5.89
N PRO A 200 4.08 -6.74 -5.67
CA PRO A 200 3.10 -5.67 -5.81
C PRO A 200 2.41 -5.59 -7.18
N VAL A 201 3.09 -5.98 -8.27
CA VAL A 201 2.48 -6.06 -9.61
C VAL A 201 1.36 -7.10 -9.65
N GLN A 202 1.64 -8.30 -9.15
CA GLN A 202 0.70 -9.41 -9.14
C GLN A 202 -0.47 -9.13 -8.17
N ILE A 203 -0.17 -8.52 -7.02
CA ILE A 203 -1.22 -8.08 -6.07
C ILE A 203 -2.10 -7.01 -6.72
N GLY A 204 -1.53 -6.04 -7.43
CA GLY A 204 -2.32 -5.06 -8.20
C GLY A 204 -3.27 -5.71 -9.21
N ILE A 205 -2.83 -6.76 -9.91
CA ILE A 205 -3.69 -7.55 -10.80
C ILE A 205 -4.83 -8.21 -10.00
N MET A 206 -4.53 -8.82 -8.85
CA MET A 206 -5.54 -9.46 -8.00
C MET A 206 -6.57 -8.46 -7.48
N MET A 207 -6.15 -7.27 -7.03
CA MET A 207 -7.04 -6.22 -6.54
C MET A 207 -7.93 -5.66 -7.66
N ARG A 208 -7.39 -5.49 -8.86
CA ARG A 208 -8.20 -5.17 -10.05
C ARG A 208 -9.24 -6.27 -10.33
N ASN A 209 -8.82 -7.53 -10.31
CA ASN A 209 -9.72 -8.66 -10.56
C ASN A 209 -10.81 -8.77 -9.48
N LEU A 210 -10.50 -8.42 -8.23
CA LEU A 210 -11.51 -8.29 -7.16
C LEU A 210 -12.55 -7.22 -7.53
N MET A 211 -12.15 -6.02 -7.93
CA MET A 211 -13.09 -4.97 -8.31
C MET A 211 -13.94 -5.36 -9.53
N LEU A 212 -13.35 -6.03 -10.52
CA LEU A 212 -14.11 -6.56 -11.67
C LEU A 212 -15.12 -7.64 -11.24
N ARG A 213 -14.76 -8.53 -10.29
CA ARG A 213 -15.65 -9.55 -9.70
C ARG A 213 -16.85 -8.89 -9.01
N LEU A 214 -16.65 -7.73 -8.36
CA LEU A 214 -17.70 -6.95 -7.73
C LEU A 214 -18.54 -6.13 -8.72
N GLY A 215 -18.25 -6.19 -10.02
CA GLY A 215 -18.97 -5.50 -11.08
C GLY A 215 -18.42 -4.11 -11.43
N HIS A 216 -17.37 -3.66 -10.76
CA HIS A 216 -16.78 -2.34 -10.96
C HIS A 216 -15.73 -2.37 -12.07
N LYS A 217 -16.13 -2.03 -13.29
CA LYS A 217 -15.20 -1.92 -14.45
C LYS A 217 -14.30 -0.69 -14.37
N LYS A 218 -14.74 0.36 -13.68
CA LYS A 218 -14.00 1.60 -13.43
C LYS A 218 -14.18 2.01 -11.98
N PHE A 219 -13.10 2.42 -11.33
CA PHE A 219 -13.11 2.78 -9.90
C PHE A 219 -12.00 3.75 -9.54
N TYR A 220 -12.15 4.40 -8.40
CA TYR A 220 -11.10 5.21 -7.75
C TYR A 220 -10.28 4.34 -6.80
N ILE A 221 -9.05 4.76 -6.50
CA ILE A 221 -8.18 4.09 -5.54
C ILE A 221 -7.72 5.11 -4.49
N GLN A 222 -7.75 4.70 -3.23
CA GLN A 222 -6.99 5.30 -2.14
C GLN A 222 -5.99 4.27 -1.62
N ALA A 223 -4.71 4.64 -1.45
CA ALA A 223 -3.71 3.70 -0.97
C ALA A 223 -2.52 4.39 -0.30
N GLY A 224 -1.92 3.68 0.66
CA GLY A 224 -0.65 3.98 1.31
C GLY A 224 0.29 2.77 1.28
N ASP A 225 1.52 2.93 1.72
CA ASP A 225 2.53 1.87 1.89
C ASP A 225 2.59 0.85 0.73
N TRP A 226 2.56 -0.46 1.00
CA TRP A 226 2.51 -1.50 -0.05
C TRP A 226 1.27 -1.39 -0.93
N GLY A 227 0.13 -0.97 -0.36
CA GLY A 227 -1.06 -0.68 -1.14
C GLY A 227 -0.78 0.38 -2.20
N SER A 228 0.02 1.41 -1.89
CA SER A 228 0.41 2.44 -2.85
C SER A 228 1.27 1.89 -3.99
N GLN A 229 2.14 0.91 -3.71
CA GLN A 229 2.94 0.26 -4.73
C GLN A 229 2.05 -0.61 -5.66
N CYS A 230 1.14 -1.38 -5.08
CA CYS A 230 0.16 -2.17 -5.84
C CYS A 230 -0.72 -1.27 -6.73
N ALA A 231 -1.24 -0.16 -6.18
CA ALA A 231 -2.03 0.81 -6.91
C ALA A 231 -1.24 1.52 -8.02
N THR A 232 0.02 1.90 -7.76
CA THR A 232 0.91 2.51 -8.76
C THR A 232 1.13 1.58 -9.96
N HIS A 233 1.30 0.26 -9.72
CA HIS A 233 1.37 -0.71 -10.80
C HIS A 233 0.03 -0.86 -11.52
N MET A 234 -1.07 -0.86 -10.79
CA MET A 234 -2.41 -0.96 -11.37
C MET A 234 -2.72 0.23 -12.29
N THR A 235 -2.39 1.47 -11.88
CA THR A 235 -2.57 2.68 -12.72
C THR A 235 -1.70 2.68 -13.97
N THR A 236 -0.60 1.96 -13.97
CA THR A 236 0.30 1.85 -15.13
C THR A 236 -0.17 0.78 -16.10
N LEU A 237 -0.66 -0.36 -15.57
CA LEU A 237 -1.00 -1.53 -16.35
C LEU A 237 -2.44 -1.51 -16.86
N PHE A 238 -3.35 -0.87 -16.12
CA PHE A 238 -4.79 -0.88 -16.41
C PHE A 238 -5.40 0.54 -16.28
N PRO A 239 -4.84 1.53 -16.98
CA PRO A 239 -5.32 2.91 -16.85
C PRO A 239 -6.80 3.05 -17.25
N GLU A 240 -7.32 2.16 -18.08
CA GLU A 240 -8.73 2.14 -18.50
C GLU A 240 -9.71 1.79 -17.38
N ASN A 241 -9.24 1.12 -16.33
CA ASN A 241 -10.06 0.76 -15.17
C ASN A 241 -10.01 1.83 -14.05
N ILE A 242 -9.03 2.74 -14.06
CA ILE A 242 -8.78 3.64 -12.93
C ILE A 242 -9.21 5.07 -13.25
N LEU A 243 -10.23 5.55 -12.54
CA LEU A 243 -10.76 6.90 -12.69
C LEU A 243 -9.89 7.97 -11.99
N GLY A 244 -9.14 7.59 -10.98
CA GLY A 244 -8.24 8.46 -10.25
C GLY A 244 -7.57 7.73 -9.09
N TYR A 245 -6.42 8.21 -8.68
CA TYR A 245 -5.60 7.59 -7.66
C TYR A 245 -5.19 8.62 -6.59
N HIS A 246 -5.70 8.44 -5.37
CA HIS A 246 -5.30 9.19 -4.18
C HIS A 246 -4.24 8.39 -3.41
N ASN A 247 -3.10 9.02 -3.07
CA ASN A 247 -1.93 8.34 -2.52
C ASN A 247 -1.33 9.13 -1.35
N ASN A 248 -1.22 8.49 -0.17
CA ASN A 248 -0.60 9.10 1.00
C ASN A 248 0.89 8.72 1.18
N MET A 249 1.44 7.85 0.33
CA MET A 249 2.88 7.56 0.27
C MET A 249 3.37 7.53 -1.20
N PRO A 250 3.27 8.66 -1.94
CA PRO A 250 3.64 8.68 -3.34
C PRO A 250 5.14 8.59 -3.55
N ILE A 251 5.58 7.69 -4.45
CA ILE A 251 6.99 7.49 -4.77
C ILE A 251 7.17 7.38 -6.28
N SER A 252 8.15 8.11 -6.80
CA SER A 252 8.71 7.93 -8.13
C SER A 252 10.11 7.33 -8.03
N SER A 253 10.27 6.11 -8.53
CA SER A 253 11.58 5.42 -8.60
C SER A 253 12.14 5.39 -10.02
N ARG A 254 11.76 6.35 -10.86
CA ARG A 254 12.33 6.50 -12.20
C ARG A 254 13.79 6.98 -12.13
N LEU A 255 14.60 6.52 -13.08
CA LEU A 255 16.00 6.94 -13.16
C LEU A 255 16.16 8.48 -13.18
N ILE A 256 15.30 9.18 -13.92
CA ILE A 256 15.27 10.64 -13.96
C ILE A 256 14.97 11.26 -12.60
N SER A 257 14.13 10.62 -11.78
CA SER A 257 13.82 11.08 -10.42
C SER A 257 15.03 11.02 -9.50
N HIS A 258 15.85 9.98 -9.62
CA HIS A 258 17.11 9.87 -8.87
C HIS A 258 18.12 10.95 -9.32
N PHE A 259 18.23 11.23 -10.63
CA PHE A 259 19.05 12.35 -11.12
C PHE A 259 18.56 13.70 -10.58
N LYS A 260 17.27 13.95 -10.61
CA LYS A 260 16.69 15.17 -10.05
C LYS A 260 16.99 15.31 -8.56
N LEU A 261 16.92 14.20 -7.80
CA LEU A 261 17.26 14.20 -6.38
C LEU A 261 18.71 14.68 -6.14
N VAL A 262 19.66 14.19 -6.94
CA VAL A 262 21.06 14.59 -6.85
C VAL A 262 21.27 16.06 -7.32
N ILE A 263 20.67 16.45 -8.44
CA ILE A 263 20.73 17.82 -8.95
C ILE A 263 20.17 18.80 -7.92
N GLY A 264 19.06 18.47 -7.30
CA GLY A 264 18.45 19.28 -6.25
C GLY A 264 19.33 19.46 -5.02
N SER A 265 20.22 18.50 -4.71
CA SER A 265 21.20 18.65 -3.64
C SER A 265 22.29 19.71 -3.98
N LEU A 266 22.59 19.86 -5.27
CA LEU A 266 23.58 20.85 -5.74
C LEU A 266 22.94 22.24 -5.98
N PHE A 267 21.70 22.24 -6.41
CA PHE A 267 20.94 23.45 -6.78
C PHE A 267 19.55 23.43 -6.12
N PRO A 268 19.45 23.69 -4.81
CA PRO A 268 18.17 23.64 -4.09
C PRO A 268 17.09 24.56 -4.67
N SER A 269 17.47 25.67 -5.26
CA SER A 269 16.55 26.62 -5.90
C SER A 269 15.79 26.09 -7.13
N LEU A 270 16.26 24.97 -7.72
CA LEU A 270 15.57 24.29 -8.83
C LEU A 270 14.47 23.35 -8.35
N ILE A 271 14.35 23.15 -7.04
CA ILE A 271 13.40 22.22 -6.47
C ILE A 271 12.15 23.00 -6.09
N ASP A 272 11.05 22.66 -6.74
CA ASP A 272 9.73 23.04 -6.28
C ASP A 272 9.33 22.06 -5.15
N SER A 273 9.64 22.43 -3.92
CA SER A 273 9.39 21.63 -2.73
C SER A 273 8.86 22.50 -1.59
N ASP A 274 7.77 22.06 -1.02
CA ASP A 274 7.18 22.64 0.19
C ASP A 274 7.94 22.25 1.48
N ARG A 275 8.75 21.16 1.41
CA ARG A 275 9.52 20.63 2.54
C ARG A 275 10.91 20.14 2.12
N PRO A 276 11.81 21.04 1.68
CA PRO A 276 13.13 20.63 1.21
C PRO A 276 13.97 19.98 2.32
N GLU A 277 13.74 20.33 3.58
CA GLU A 277 14.44 19.77 4.74
C GLU A 277 14.20 18.26 4.94
N ARG A 278 13.12 17.72 4.40
CA ARG A 278 12.84 16.27 4.43
C ARG A 278 13.71 15.47 3.47
N VAL A 279 14.30 16.11 2.50
CA VAL A 279 15.14 15.49 1.46
C VAL A 279 16.57 15.92 1.58
N TYR A 280 16.81 17.19 1.96
CA TYR A 280 18.14 17.79 1.95
C TYR A 280 18.56 18.27 3.35
N PRO A 281 19.82 18.20 3.68
CA PRO A 281 20.93 17.60 2.89
C PRO A 281 20.71 16.08 2.70
N LEU A 282 21.02 15.55 1.53
CA LEU A 282 20.90 14.12 1.20
C LEU A 282 21.57 13.21 2.25
N LYS A 283 22.70 13.66 2.83
CA LYS A 283 23.40 12.94 3.91
C LYS A 283 22.45 12.63 5.08
N ASN A 284 21.63 13.59 5.51
CA ASN A 284 20.71 13.41 6.64
C ASN A 284 19.56 12.48 6.25
N HIS A 285 19.05 12.62 5.03
CA HIS A 285 18.03 11.72 4.49
C HIS A 285 18.51 10.26 4.44
N PHE A 286 19.71 10.01 3.88
CA PHE A 286 20.27 8.66 3.84
C PHE A 286 20.62 8.11 5.23
N LYS A 287 21.12 8.95 6.16
CA LYS A 287 21.37 8.55 7.55
C LYS A 287 20.06 8.09 8.21
N TYR A 288 18.96 8.82 8.01
CA TYR A 288 17.64 8.45 8.52
C TYR A 288 17.19 7.10 7.93
N LEU A 289 17.21 6.97 6.60
CA LEU A 289 16.81 5.73 5.94
C LEU A 289 17.64 4.53 6.43
N LEU A 290 18.95 4.68 6.54
CA LEU A 290 19.83 3.61 7.02
C LEU A 290 19.51 3.19 8.46
N ARG A 291 19.24 4.16 9.34
CA ARG A 291 18.92 3.90 10.75
C ARG A 291 17.59 3.19 10.91
N GLU A 292 16.56 3.59 10.13
CA GLU A 292 15.20 3.14 10.35
C GLU A 292 14.76 1.98 9.43
N SER A 293 15.58 1.57 8.45
CA SER A 293 15.23 0.52 7.49
C SER A 293 15.68 -0.89 7.88
N GLY A 294 16.14 -1.13 9.10
CA GLY A 294 16.58 -2.45 9.55
C GLY A 294 15.51 -3.53 9.37
N TYR A 295 14.26 -3.22 9.71
CA TYR A 295 13.12 -4.11 9.49
C TYR A 295 12.91 -4.43 8.00
N PHE A 296 13.02 -3.44 7.13
CA PHE A 296 12.88 -3.61 5.67
C PHE A 296 13.97 -4.53 5.14
N HIS A 297 15.21 -4.37 5.61
CA HIS A 297 16.34 -5.19 5.18
C HIS A 297 16.15 -6.67 5.57
N ILE A 298 15.82 -6.97 6.83
CA ILE A 298 15.63 -8.34 7.27
C ILE A 298 14.42 -9.00 6.60
N GLN A 299 13.32 -8.28 6.42
CA GLN A 299 12.14 -8.79 5.73
C GLN A 299 12.41 -9.02 4.23
N SER A 300 13.26 -8.19 3.59
CA SER A 300 13.63 -8.35 2.18
C SER A 300 14.62 -9.49 1.93
N THR A 301 15.32 -9.95 2.95
CA THR A 301 16.39 -10.96 2.84
C THR A 301 16.04 -12.29 3.50
N LYS A 302 15.52 -12.27 4.71
CA LYS A 302 15.26 -13.45 5.56
C LYS A 302 13.94 -13.33 6.34
N PRO A 303 12.78 -13.12 5.65
CA PRO A 303 11.48 -12.95 6.31
C PRO A 303 11.11 -14.15 7.18
N ASP A 304 11.33 -15.37 6.70
CA ASP A 304 10.97 -16.58 7.42
C ASP A 304 11.80 -16.79 8.69
N THR A 305 13.07 -16.34 8.69
CA THR A 305 13.92 -16.47 9.87
C THR A 305 13.44 -15.60 11.02
N ILE A 306 13.19 -14.32 10.79
CA ILE A 306 12.62 -13.45 11.83
C ILE A 306 11.17 -13.85 12.17
N GLY A 307 10.46 -14.38 11.20
CA GLY A 307 9.10 -14.87 11.33
C GLY A 307 8.93 -15.95 12.40
N VAL A 308 9.89 -16.86 12.54
CA VAL A 308 9.86 -17.91 13.59
C VAL A 308 9.73 -17.27 14.98
N ALA A 309 10.55 -16.26 15.28
CA ALA A 309 10.50 -15.58 16.58
C ALA A 309 9.22 -14.79 16.79
N LEU A 310 8.70 -14.13 15.73
CA LEU A 310 7.50 -13.31 15.79
C LEU A 310 6.20 -14.13 15.84
N THR A 311 6.21 -15.35 15.29
CA THR A 311 5.09 -16.28 15.38
C THR A 311 5.01 -16.96 16.73
N ASP A 312 6.14 -17.16 17.42
CA ASP A 312 6.19 -17.83 18.72
C ASP A 312 5.92 -16.90 19.90
N SER A 313 6.28 -15.60 19.80
CA SER A 313 6.22 -14.66 20.89
C SER A 313 5.25 -13.50 20.61
N PRO A 314 4.05 -13.44 21.24
CA PRO A 314 3.17 -12.28 21.11
C PRO A 314 3.80 -10.99 21.65
N SER A 315 4.65 -11.07 22.68
CA SER A 315 5.39 -9.91 23.19
C SER A 315 6.45 -9.42 22.20
N GLY A 316 7.12 -10.34 21.52
CA GLY A 316 8.07 -10.02 20.44
C GLY A 316 7.38 -9.40 19.23
N LEU A 317 6.24 -9.98 18.83
CA LEU A 317 5.41 -9.46 17.75
C LEU A 317 4.93 -8.03 18.07
N ALA A 318 4.39 -7.82 19.28
CA ALA A 318 3.93 -6.52 19.74
C ALA A 318 5.07 -5.48 19.70
N ALA A 319 6.26 -5.80 20.22
CA ALA A 319 7.42 -4.92 20.17
C ALA A 319 7.81 -4.55 18.74
N TYR A 320 7.85 -5.54 17.84
CA TYR A 320 8.28 -5.37 16.45
C TYR A 320 7.33 -4.50 15.63
N ILE A 321 6.01 -4.68 15.80
CA ILE A 321 4.98 -3.89 15.11
C ILE A 321 4.88 -2.49 15.71
N MET A 322 4.75 -2.40 17.05
CA MET A 322 4.47 -1.14 17.74
C MET A 322 5.62 -0.14 17.61
N GLU A 323 6.86 -0.60 17.56
CA GLU A 323 8.01 0.27 17.33
C GLU A 323 7.89 0.99 15.98
N LYS A 324 7.47 0.29 14.91
CA LYS A 324 7.26 0.91 13.60
C LYS A 324 6.04 1.82 13.60
N MET A 325 4.96 1.44 14.26
CA MET A 325 3.80 2.33 14.42
C MET A 325 4.17 3.62 15.17
N ALA A 326 5.02 3.53 16.18
CA ALA A 326 5.48 4.68 16.94
C ALA A 326 6.29 5.67 16.09
N ILE A 327 7.36 5.20 15.45
CA ILE A 327 8.27 6.06 14.70
C ILE A 327 7.62 6.66 13.45
N CYS A 328 6.69 5.91 12.83
CA CYS A 328 5.96 6.36 11.66
C CYS A 328 4.76 7.28 12.01
N SER A 329 4.43 7.43 13.30
CA SER A 329 3.41 8.37 13.78
C SER A 329 4.01 9.70 14.24
N ASN A 330 5.12 9.65 15.00
CA ASN A 330 5.88 10.86 15.39
C ASN A 330 7.31 10.51 15.81
N ARG A 331 8.23 10.58 14.85
CA ARG A 331 9.66 10.28 15.08
C ARG A 331 10.40 11.27 15.98
N ASP A 332 9.82 12.45 16.22
CA ASP A 332 10.43 13.47 17.07
C ASP A 332 10.27 13.15 18.57
N GLN A 333 9.54 12.07 18.91
CA GLN A 333 9.29 11.62 20.27
C GLN A 333 10.13 10.39 20.68
N LEU A 334 11.21 10.09 19.99
CA LEU A 334 12.11 8.97 20.33
C LEU A 334 12.79 9.13 21.70
N ASP A 335 12.89 10.34 22.21
CA ASP A 335 13.37 10.68 23.55
C ASP A 335 12.32 10.42 24.67
N THR A 336 11.16 9.90 24.30
CA THR A 336 10.10 9.53 25.24
C THR A 336 9.95 8.01 25.35
N PRO A 337 9.41 7.48 26.47
CA PRO A 337 9.19 6.03 26.63
C PRO A 337 8.23 5.42 25.59
N HIS A 338 7.30 6.21 25.05
CA HIS A 338 6.32 5.73 24.05
C HIS A 338 6.80 5.92 22.60
N GLY A 339 7.88 6.66 22.34
CA GLY A 339 8.52 6.82 21.03
C GLY A 339 7.61 7.34 19.91
N GLY A 340 6.50 8.02 20.25
CA GLY A 340 5.49 8.45 19.29
C GLY A 340 4.21 7.62 19.29
N LEU A 341 4.17 6.43 19.91
CA LEU A 341 3.00 5.55 19.91
C LEU A 341 1.76 6.18 20.55
N ALA A 342 1.95 7.10 21.52
CA ALA A 342 0.85 7.80 22.18
C ALA A 342 0.02 8.73 21.25
N ASN A 343 0.44 8.94 20.01
CA ASN A 343 -0.36 9.63 18.99
C ASN A 343 -1.44 8.73 18.36
N LEU A 344 -1.41 7.44 18.65
CA LEU A 344 -2.40 6.46 18.21
C LEU A 344 -3.20 5.94 19.41
N ASP A 345 -4.47 5.60 19.16
CA ASP A 345 -5.28 4.90 20.15
C ASP A 345 -4.69 3.51 20.41
N ILE A 346 -4.46 3.17 21.69
CA ILE A 346 -3.80 1.92 22.06
C ILE A 346 -4.64 0.68 21.68
N ASP A 347 -5.96 0.78 21.72
CA ASP A 347 -6.83 -0.30 21.31
C ASP A 347 -6.75 -0.54 19.79
N ASP A 348 -6.63 0.51 18.99
CA ASP A 348 -6.42 0.38 17.54
C ASP A 348 -5.06 -0.23 17.20
N VAL A 349 -4.04 0.13 17.97
CA VAL A 349 -2.71 -0.49 17.85
C VAL A 349 -2.77 -1.97 18.20
N LEU A 350 -3.43 -2.30 19.31
CA LEU A 350 -3.61 -3.68 19.77
C LEU A 350 -4.51 -4.50 18.84
N ASP A 351 -5.51 -3.89 18.18
CA ASP A 351 -6.26 -4.57 17.12
C ASP A 351 -5.34 -5.05 15.99
N THR A 352 -4.42 -4.18 15.53
CA THR A 352 -3.47 -4.53 14.48
C THR A 352 -2.59 -5.71 14.89
N VAL A 353 -2.05 -5.68 16.11
CA VAL A 353 -1.21 -6.77 16.63
C VAL A 353 -2.03 -8.04 16.87
N THR A 354 -3.26 -7.90 17.41
CA THR A 354 -4.17 -9.03 17.68
C THR A 354 -4.60 -9.73 16.38
N ILE A 355 -5.01 -8.97 15.36
CA ILE A 355 -5.36 -9.54 14.05
C ILE A 355 -4.17 -10.30 13.46
N THR A 356 -2.97 -9.70 13.51
CA THR A 356 -1.75 -10.34 13.00
C THR A 356 -1.42 -11.63 13.74
N TRP A 357 -1.57 -11.64 15.07
CA TRP A 357 -1.35 -12.81 15.91
C TRP A 357 -2.37 -13.92 15.66
N MET A 358 -3.65 -13.56 15.74
CA MET A 358 -4.76 -14.55 15.65
C MET A 358 -4.86 -15.21 14.27
N ASN A 359 -4.42 -14.51 13.20
CA ASN A 359 -4.40 -15.07 11.84
C ASN A 359 -3.02 -15.60 11.42
N GLU A 360 -2.03 -15.60 12.32
CA GLU A 360 -0.66 -16.08 12.06
C GLU A 360 -0.03 -15.49 10.79
N CYS A 361 -0.44 -14.26 10.40
CA CYS A 361 -0.11 -13.68 9.11
C CYS A 361 1.19 -12.86 9.08
N ILE A 362 1.95 -12.82 10.18
CA ILE A 362 3.20 -12.04 10.22
C ILE A 362 4.21 -12.50 9.15
N VAL A 363 4.43 -13.81 9.02
CA VAL A 363 5.40 -14.37 8.05
C VAL A 363 4.96 -14.08 6.61
N THR A 364 3.68 -14.36 6.31
CA THR A 364 3.12 -14.17 4.96
C THR A 364 3.16 -12.71 4.54
N SER A 365 2.87 -11.78 5.47
CA SER A 365 2.93 -10.33 5.21
C SER A 365 4.37 -9.84 4.96
N MET A 366 5.36 -10.37 5.71
CA MET A 366 6.76 -10.02 5.52
C MET A 366 7.35 -10.54 4.21
N ARG A 367 6.83 -11.65 3.66
CA ARG A 367 7.29 -12.21 2.39
C ARG A 367 7.08 -11.29 1.18
N LEU A 368 6.16 -10.31 1.28
CA LEU A 368 6.01 -9.27 0.26
C LEU A 368 7.28 -8.45 0.05
N TYR A 369 8.07 -8.25 1.11
CA TYR A 369 9.35 -7.55 1.05
C TYR A 369 10.45 -8.35 0.34
N PHE A 370 10.31 -9.67 0.27
CA PHE A 370 11.37 -10.55 -0.22
C PHE A 370 11.78 -10.18 -1.65
N ARG A 371 13.09 -10.00 -1.86
CA ARG A 371 13.70 -9.56 -3.12
C ARG A 371 13.38 -8.14 -3.59
N GLN A 372 12.75 -7.30 -2.78
CA GLN A 372 12.55 -5.90 -3.17
C GLN A 372 13.88 -5.12 -3.26
N ILE A 373 14.90 -5.55 -2.49
CA ILE A 373 16.28 -5.02 -2.61
C ILE A 373 16.97 -5.52 -3.89
N ASN A 374 16.47 -6.56 -4.53
CA ASN A 374 17.07 -7.09 -5.75
C ASN A 374 16.75 -6.17 -6.95
N LEU A 375 17.60 -5.18 -7.17
CA LEU A 375 17.51 -4.19 -8.24
C LEU A 375 17.49 -4.81 -9.66
N LEU A 376 17.75 -6.11 -9.79
CA LEU A 376 17.77 -6.85 -11.06
C LEU A 376 16.45 -7.56 -11.37
N ASN A 377 15.43 -7.41 -10.55
CA ASN A 377 14.12 -7.97 -10.88
C ASN A 377 13.47 -7.15 -11.99
N HIS A 378 13.58 -7.61 -13.23
CA HIS A 378 13.11 -6.93 -14.45
C HIS A 378 11.68 -6.39 -14.35
N TYR A 379 10.77 -7.11 -13.67
CA TYR A 379 9.38 -6.67 -13.52
C TYR A 379 9.23 -5.46 -12.61
N PHE A 380 10.01 -5.38 -11.53
CA PHE A 380 9.95 -4.27 -10.58
C PHE A 380 10.52 -2.99 -11.21
N ILE A 381 11.73 -3.07 -11.79
CA ILE A 381 12.39 -1.92 -12.44
C ILE A 381 11.57 -1.43 -13.63
N PHE A 382 11.00 -2.36 -14.41
CA PHE A 382 10.30 -2.02 -15.64
C PHE A 382 9.03 -1.20 -15.37
N ASN A 383 8.19 -1.63 -14.42
CA ASN A 383 6.94 -0.93 -14.14
C ASN A 383 7.11 0.40 -13.41
N PHE A 384 8.15 0.52 -12.56
CA PHE A 384 8.47 1.82 -11.96
C PHE A 384 8.99 2.83 -12.97
N SER A 385 9.62 2.38 -14.06
CA SER A 385 10.16 3.27 -15.09
C SER A 385 9.09 3.81 -16.04
N ILE A 386 7.94 3.14 -16.18
CA ILE A 386 6.84 3.57 -17.05
C ILE A 386 5.96 4.59 -16.30
N PRO A 387 5.79 5.81 -16.81
CA PRO A 387 4.88 6.77 -16.19
C PRO A 387 3.42 6.36 -16.39
N THR A 388 2.53 6.87 -15.53
CA THR A 388 1.08 6.73 -15.69
C THR A 388 0.44 8.07 -16.05
N ASP A 389 -0.60 8.00 -16.88
CA ASP A 389 -1.43 9.14 -17.26
C ASP A 389 -2.75 9.19 -16.48
N VAL A 390 -3.00 8.26 -15.57
CA VAL A 390 -4.13 8.31 -14.64
C VAL A 390 -4.00 9.54 -13.75
N PRO A 391 -5.09 10.35 -13.57
CA PRO A 391 -5.04 11.48 -12.66
C PRO A 391 -4.76 11.02 -11.23
N MET A 392 -3.81 11.68 -10.59
CA MET A 392 -3.31 11.32 -9.27
C MET A 392 -3.34 12.52 -8.33
N ALA A 393 -3.69 12.27 -7.08
CA ALA A 393 -3.57 13.22 -5.98
C ALA A 393 -2.63 12.66 -4.90
N ALA A 394 -1.72 13.51 -4.44
CA ALA A 394 -0.79 13.21 -3.36
C ALA A 394 -1.22 13.92 -2.08
N VAL A 395 -1.29 13.19 -0.97
CA VAL A 395 -1.34 13.77 0.37
C VAL A 395 -0.07 13.39 1.11
N LYS A 396 0.60 14.40 1.70
CA LYS A 396 1.92 14.26 2.32
C LYS A 396 1.85 14.67 3.78
N PHE A 397 1.96 13.70 4.68
CA PHE A 397 2.00 13.93 6.12
C PHE A 397 3.43 14.13 6.63
N LEU A 398 3.59 14.86 7.74
CA LEU A 398 4.91 15.23 8.28
C LEU A 398 5.78 14.01 8.60
N TYR A 399 5.20 12.98 9.22
CA TYR A 399 5.92 11.79 9.70
C TYR A 399 5.74 10.58 8.79
N GLU A 400 5.30 10.79 7.52
CA GLU A 400 5.33 9.71 6.53
C GLU A 400 6.77 9.20 6.33
N VAL A 401 6.93 7.89 6.11
CA VAL A 401 8.25 7.22 5.97
C VAL A 401 9.06 7.83 4.83
N THR A 402 8.40 8.12 3.72
CA THR A 402 9.03 8.69 2.54
C THR A 402 8.41 10.03 2.18
N TYR A 403 9.21 10.90 1.58
CA TYR A 403 8.76 12.17 1.03
C TYR A 403 9.46 12.43 -0.29
N GLN A 404 8.69 12.85 -1.29
CA GLN A 404 9.23 13.35 -2.56
C GLN A 404 8.51 14.63 -2.97
N PRO A 405 9.24 15.65 -3.46
CA PRO A 405 8.67 16.86 -4.04
C PRO A 405 7.84 16.57 -5.29
N ASP A 406 6.84 17.39 -5.58
CA ASP A 406 5.98 17.24 -6.76
C ASP A 406 6.79 17.21 -8.06
N TRP A 407 7.85 17.98 -8.15
CA TRP A 407 8.78 17.99 -9.28
C TRP A 407 9.36 16.59 -9.60
N ILE A 408 9.59 15.76 -8.57
CA ILE A 408 10.03 14.37 -8.72
C ILE A 408 8.84 13.45 -9.00
N LEU A 409 7.73 13.63 -8.28
CA LEU A 409 6.53 12.79 -8.44
C LEU A 409 5.96 12.83 -9.86
N ARG A 410 6.01 14.00 -10.52
CA ARG A 410 5.55 14.19 -11.90
C ARG A 410 6.33 13.36 -12.94
N ASP A 411 7.46 12.81 -12.59
CA ASP A 411 8.17 11.87 -13.47
C ASP A 411 7.41 10.56 -13.64
N LYS A 412 6.75 10.08 -12.58
CA LYS A 412 5.93 8.86 -12.59
C LYS A 412 4.46 9.19 -12.85
N PHE A 413 3.94 10.20 -12.20
CA PHE A 413 2.52 10.60 -12.21
C PHE A 413 2.37 11.88 -13.03
N ARG A 414 2.24 11.72 -14.37
CA ARG A 414 2.21 12.87 -15.30
C ARG A 414 1.06 13.84 -15.00
N ASN A 415 -0.08 13.30 -14.57
CA ASN A 415 -1.27 14.04 -14.22
C ASN A 415 -1.44 14.12 -12.69
N LEU A 416 -0.41 14.64 -12.00
CA LEU A 416 -0.52 15.02 -10.59
C LEU A 416 -1.41 16.28 -10.52
N VAL A 417 -2.72 16.09 -10.32
CA VAL A 417 -3.73 17.15 -10.38
C VAL A 417 -3.95 17.87 -9.05
N ARG A 418 -3.56 17.22 -7.94
CA ARG A 418 -3.63 17.78 -6.60
C ARG A 418 -2.44 17.28 -5.77
N SER A 419 -1.88 18.14 -4.94
CA SER A 419 -0.87 17.80 -3.95
C SER A 419 -1.09 18.62 -2.70
N THR A 420 -1.23 17.95 -1.56
CA THR A 420 -1.50 18.59 -0.27
C THR A 420 -0.44 18.13 0.73
N SER A 421 0.08 19.08 1.52
CA SER A 421 1.06 18.79 2.57
C SER A 421 0.54 19.27 3.91
N TYR A 422 0.65 18.40 4.93
CA TYR A 422 0.29 18.69 6.31
C TYR A 422 1.52 18.70 7.20
N ASN A 423 1.58 19.62 8.17
CA ASN A 423 2.65 19.73 9.16
C ASN A 423 2.40 18.87 10.43
N PHE A 424 1.56 17.88 10.31
CA PHE A 424 1.21 16.89 11.31
C PHE A 424 0.86 15.56 10.63
N GLY A 425 0.48 14.56 11.44
CA GLY A 425 0.10 13.24 10.94
C GLY A 425 1.29 12.42 10.45
N GLY A 426 1.07 11.17 10.16
CA GLY A 426 2.10 10.22 9.77
C GLY A 426 1.58 9.15 8.81
N HIS A 427 2.31 8.06 8.79
CA HIS A 427 2.12 6.94 7.88
C HIS A 427 0.73 6.30 7.98
N PHE A 428 0.25 6.10 9.21
CA PHE A 428 -1.06 5.49 9.49
C PHE A 428 -2.17 6.55 9.49
N ALA A 429 -2.28 7.28 8.39
CA ALA A 429 -3.16 8.44 8.28
C ALA A 429 -4.63 8.12 8.60
N ALA A 430 -5.12 6.95 8.20
CA ALA A 430 -6.49 6.53 8.45
C ALA A 430 -6.80 6.24 9.94
N LEU A 431 -5.76 5.91 10.73
CA LEU A 431 -5.88 5.74 12.19
C LEU A 431 -5.62 7.06 12.94
N HIS A 432 -4.61 7.82 12.47
CA HIS A 432 -4.06 8.99 13.16
C HIS A 432 -4.87 10.28 12.87
N THR A 433 -5.26 10.49 11.61
CA THR A 433 -5.92 11.70 11.13
C THR A 433 -7.04 11.36 10.14
N PRO A 434 -8.04 10.53 10.57
CA PRO A 434 -9.05 9.98 9.65
C PRO A 434 -9.90 11.07 8.96
N GLU A 435 -10.25 12.15 9.66
CA GLU A 435 -11.02 13.26 9.10
C GLU A 435 -10.26 13.94 7.96
N VAL A 436 -8.97 14.21 8.18
CA VAL A 436 -8.12 14.87 7.19
C VAL A 436 -7.95 13.99 5.95
N LEU A 437 -7.77 12.67 6.14
CA LEU A 437 -7.65 11.73 5.03
C LEU A 437 -8.96 11.66 4.23
N ALA A 438 -10.12 11.55 4.91
CA ALA A 438 -11.41 11.52 4.26
C ALA A 438 -11.68 12.80 3.44
N ASP A 439 -11.39 13.96 4.03
CA ASP A 439 -11.57 15.27 3.39
C ASP A 439 -10.71 15.41 2.14
N ASP A 440 -9.45 14.97 2.22
CA ASP A 440 -8.54 15.02 1.09
C ASP A 440 -8.94 14.05 -0.03
N VAL A 441 -9.50 12.86 0.30
CA VAL A 441 -10.08 11.93 -0.68
C VAL A 441 -11.24 12.56 -1.43
N PHE A 442 -12.20 13.19 -0.72
CA PHE A 442 -13.32 13.89 -1.37
C PHE A 442 -12.84 15.01 -2.29
N ALA A 443 -11.93 15.86 -1.81
CA ALA A 443 -11.37 16.95 -2.59
C ALA A 443 -10.62 16.44 -3.84
N SER A 444 -9.87 15.35 -3.69
CA SER A 444 -9.11 14.74 -4.77
C SER A 444 -10.01 14.14 -5.84
N VAL A 445 -11.07 13.42 -5.45
CA VAL A 445 -12.02 12.85 -6.43
C VAL A 445 -12.78 13.93 -7.17
N LYS A 446 -13.10 15.05 -6.53
CA LYS A 446 -13.67 16.24 -7.22
C LYS A 446 -12.74 16.75 -8.33
N GLU A 447 -11.43 16.81 -8.09
CA GLU A 447 -10.45 17.19 -9.12
C GLU A 447 -10.30 16.11 -10.22
N PHE A 448 -10.43 14.82 -9.89
CA PHE A 448 -10.44 13.75 -10.91
C PHE A 448 -11.65 13.84 -11.83
N ILE A 449 -12.83 14.09 -11.29
CA ILE A 449 -14.07 14.31 -12.08
C ILE A 449 -13.88 15.50 -13.02
N LYS A 450 -13.37 16.62 -12.52
CA LYS A 450 -13.06 17.81 -13.31
C LYS A 450 -12.04 17.52 -14.41
N PHE A 451 -10.98 16.76 -14.11
CA PHE A 451 -9.98 16.34 -15.09
C PHE A 451 -10.61 15.56 -16.26
N HIS A 452 -11.52 14.65 -15.99
CA HIS A 452 -12.23 13.88 -17.02
C HIS A 452 -13.26 14.69 -17.81
N SER A 453 -13.83 15.74 -17.24
CA SER A 453 -14.82 16.60 -17.90
C SER A 453 -14.20 17.59 -18.89
N THR A 454 -12.90 17.94 -18.71
CA THR A 454 -12.19 18.84 -19.61
C THR A 454 -11.81 18.11 -20.92
N SER A 455 -12.30 18.61 -22.07
CA SER A 455 -12.33 17.95 -23.37
C SER A 455 -10.97 17.56 -23.99
N LYS A 456 -9.84 17.99 -23.45
CA LYS A 456 -8.50 17.72 -24.00
C LYS A 456 -8.04 16.27 -23.90
N TYR A 457 -8.65 15.43 -23.07
CA TYR A 457 -8.16 14.09 -22.75
C TYR A 457 -9.03 12.95 -23.28
N LYS A 458 -10.17 13.22 -23.94
CA LYS A 458 -10.99 12.17 -24.54
C LYS A 458 -10.30 11.35 -25.64
N SER A 459 -9.21 11.88 -26.24
CA SER A 459 -8.52 11.22 -27.37
C SER A 459 -7.28 10.42 -26.99
N THR A 460 -6.72 10.58 -25.79
CA THR A 460 -5.42 9.96 -25.43
C THR A 460 -5.57 8.56 -24.86
N TYR A 461 -6.73 8.22 -24.30
CA TYR A 461 -7.03 6.87 -23.80
C TYR A 461 -7.30 5.85 -24.92
N LEU A 462 -7.41 6.29 -26.19
CA LEU A 462 -7.66 5.43 -27.36
C LEU A 462 -6.38 5.00 -28.10
N ARG A 463 -5.18 5.38 -27.66
CA ARG A 463 -3.94 5.13 -28.43
C ARG A 463 -3.13 3.89 -28.04
N TYR A 464 -3.62 3.03 -27.15
CA TYR A 464 -3.04 1.70 -26.97
C TYR A 464 -4.07 0.66 -27.41
N PRO A 465 -3.95 0.09 -28.63
CA PRO A 465 -4.85 -0.96 -29.06
C PRO A 465 -4.52 -2.26 -28.32
N HIS A 466 -5.22 -2.52 -27.22
CA HIS A 466 -5.31 -3.87 -26.63
C HIS A 466 -6.24 -4.80 -27.44
N SER A 467 -6.38 -4.57 -28.77
CA SER A 467 -7.30 -5.33 -29.61
C SER A 467 -6.80 -6.72 -30.03
N ASN A 468 -5.65 -7.21 -29.53
CA ASN A 468 -5.14 -8.53 -29.91
C ASN A 468 -5.03 -9.57 -28.78
N LEU A 469 -5.57 -9.33 -27.58
CA LEU A 469 -5.47 -10.27 -26.45
C LEU A 469 -6.76 -11.04 -26.11
N ILE A 470 -7.86 -10.87 -26.88
CA ILE A 470 -9.14 -11.57 -26.61
C ILE A 470 -9.46 -12.63 -27.70
N CYS A 471 -8.57 -12.95 -28.63
CA CYS A 471 -8.92 -13.80 -29.76
C CYS A 471 -8.17 -15.13 -29.84
N SER A 472 -7.75 -15.78 -28.75
CA SER A 472 -7.22 -17.15 -28.81
C SER A 472 -8.09 -18.22 -28.15
N CYS A 473 -9.21 -17.88 -27.50
CA CYS A 473 -10.13 -18.91 -26.94
C CYS A 473 -11.34 -19.23 -27.78
N GLN A 474 -11.68 -18.46 -28.83
CA GLN A 474 -12.82 -18.80 -29.69
C GLN A 474 -12.46 -19.60 -30.95
N SER A 475 -11.19 -19.69 -31.34
CA SER A 475 -10.75 -20.51 -32.48
C SER A 475 -10.49 -21.96 -32.12
N ALA A 476 -10.29 -22.33 -30.86
CA ALA A 476 -10.11 -23.72 -30.45
C ALA A 476 -11.42 -24.52 -30.34
N LEU A 477 -12.57 -23.87 -30.28
CA LEU A 477 -13.89 -24.52 -30.22
C LEU A 477 -14.49 -24.79 -31.63
N LYS A 478 -13.97 -24.18 -32.69
CA LYS A 478 -14.43 -24.45 -34.07
C LYS A 478 -13.62 -25.52 -34.82
N PHE A 479 -12.50 -26.00 -34.24
CA PHE A 479 -11.69 -27.05 -34.91
C PHE A 479 -12.01 -28.48 -34.44
N ARG A 480 -12.79 -28.66 -33.34
CA ARG A 480 -13.23 -29.99 -32.87
C ARG A 480 -14.56 -30.49 -33.48
N ALA A 481 -15.26 -29.67 -34.26
CA ALA A 481 -16.54 -30.05 -34.87
C ALA A 481 -16.43 -30.58 -36.33
N ARG A 482 -15.20 -30.81 -36.87
CA ARG A 482 -15.01 -31.29 -38.24
C ARG A 482 -14.30 -32.65 -38.36
N ILE A 483 -14.05 -33.36 -37.28
CA ILE A 483 -13.44 -34.74 -37.35
C ILE A 483 -14.36 -35.80 -36.73
N ALA A 484 -15.67 -35.59 -36.71
CA ALA A 484 -16.63 -36.60 -36.27
C ALA A 484 -17.63 -37.01 -37.40
N HIS A 485 -17.33 -36.78 -38.66
CA HIS A 485 -18.04 -37.35 -39.78
C HIS A 485 -17.08 -37.48 -41.00
N SER A 486 -16.23 -38.52 -40.95
CA SER A 486 -15.77 -39.28 -42.12
C SER A 486 -15.19 -40.60 -41.61
#